data_327a77c746e9b259552273f9da85a5a1
#
_entry.id   327a77c746e9b259552273f9da85a5a1
#
_cell.length_a   1.000
_cell.length_b   1.000
_cell.length_c   1.000
_cell.angle_alpha   90.00
_cell.angle_beta   90.00
_cell.angle_gamma   90.00
#
_symmetry.space_group_name_H-M   'P 1'
#
loop_
_entity.id
_entity.type
_entity.pdbx_description
1 polymer ?
#
loop_
_entity_poly.entity_id
_entity_poly.type
_entity_poly.pdbx_seq_one_letter_code
_entity_poly.pdbx_strand_id
1 'polypeptide(L)'
;MKKKNFFSKIKALIFLSFIAFVSYQAFQVYQKYVYEKKILKQIISRLKADSRVAEVLVTDVKFNPITQKHMTTIKFLEFDYKGKPLTPKYFTFAGNIIQFQSLVVRFDDDYIEKGDALRGKSAYLFWKVFLLDGQNTQEYEITKVQSVPEGYKVEGSQNAFEERFWREFWDYALDDKKAKKLGIKNAQIEAPGTKFMPGLLYSLKIEHDGGLRIDALRIPAVLKGEKL
;
A
#
# COMPACT_ATOMS: atom_id res chain seq x y z
N MET A 1 -66.64 -26.56 -6.87
CA MET A 1 -66.00 -25.22 -7.10
C MET A 1 -64.99 -24.77 -6.07
N LYS A 2 -65.05 -25.08 -4.77
CA LYS A 2 -64.11 -24.58 -3.71
C LYS A 2 -62.63 -25.05 -3.83
N LYS A 3 -62.31 -26.27 -4.34
CA LYS A 3 -60.93 -26.78 -4.48
C LYS A 3 -60.10 -26.00 -5.53
N LYS A 4 -60.67 -25.52 -6.61
CA LYS A 4 -59.94 -24.78 -7.68
C LYS A 4 -59.39 -23.43 -7.19
N ASN A 5 -60.14 -22.76 -6.33
CA ASN A 5 -59.73 -21.48 -5.74
C ASN A 5 -58.62 -21.64 -4.69
N PHE A 6 -58.55 -22.78 -4.01
CA PHE A 6 -57.51 -23.07 -2.99
C PHE A 6 -56.14 -23.26 -3.65
N PHE A 7 -56.06 -24.08 -4.73
CA PHE A 7 -54.81 -24.28 -5.49
C PHE A 7 -54.30 -23.00 -6.15
N SER A 8 -55.20 -22.15 -6.62
CA SER A 8 -54.83 -20.84 -7.20
C SER A 8 -54.21 -19.92 -6.16
N LYS A 9 -54.74 -19.90 -4.92
CA LYS A 9 -54.20 -19.11 -3.82
C LYS A 9 -52.82 -19.60 -3.39
N ILE A 10 -52.60 -20.93 -3.35
CA ILE A 10 -51.28 -21.51 -3.03
C ILE A 10 -50.27 -21.15 -4.11
N LYS A 11 -50.59 -21.25 -5.36
CA LYS A 11 -49.70 -20.85 -6.47
C LYS A 11 -49.35 -19.37 -6.41
N ALA A 12 -50.30 -18.50 -6.10
CA ALA A 12 -50.06 -17.08 -5.91
C ALA A 12 -49.14 -16.80 -4.71
N LEU A 13 -49.32 -17.53 -3.61
CA LEU A 13 -48.46 -17.40 -2.43
C LEU A 13 -47.00 -17.85 -2.70
N ILE A 14 -46.84 -18.96 -3.40
CA ILE A 14 -45.52 -19.45 -3.82
C ILE A 14 -44.84 -18.44 -4.76
N PHE A 15 -45.58 -17.90 -5.70
CA PHE A 15 -45.08 -16.88 -6.63
C PHE A 15 -44.65 -15.61 -5.91
N LEU A 16 -45.46 -15.11 -4.96
CA LEU A 16 -45.10 -13.95 -4.14
C LEU A 16 -43.86 -14.22 -3.28
N SER A 17 -43.78 -15.40 -2.66
CA SER A 17 -42.58 -15.78 -1.89
C SER A 17 -41.34 -15.84 -2.77
N PHE A 18 -41.45 -16.33 -3.99
CA PHE A 18 -40.35 -16.35 -4.95
C PHE A 18 -39.91 -14.94 -5.33
N ILE A 19 -40.85 -14.03 -5.63
CA ILE A 19 -40.53 -12.63 -5.92
C ILE A 19 -39.85 -11.95 -4.73
N ALA A 20 -40.38 -12.17 -3.51
CA ALA A 20 -39.78 -11.62 -2.29
C ALA A 20 -38.35 -12.12 -2.08
N PHE A 21 -38.13 -13.42 -2.31
CA PHE A 21 -36.79 -14.02 -2.21
C PHE A 21 -35.82 -13.42 -3.24
N VAL A 22 -36.22 -13.33 -4.51
CA VAL A 22 -35.39 -12.74 -5.58
C VAL A 22 -35.09 -11.27 -5.29
N SER A 23 -36.08 -10.50 -4.84
CA SER A 23 -35.90 -9.10 -4.47
C SER A 23 -34.95 -8.95 -3.29
N TYR A 24 -35.04 -9.82 -2.29
CA TYR A 24 -34.10 -9.83 -1.16
C TYR A 24 -32.67 -10.13 -1.60
N GLN A 25 -32.47 -11.13 -2.48
CA GLN A 25 -31.15 -11.44 -3.04
C GLN A 25 -30.57 -10.28 -3.86
N ALA A 26 -31.40 -9.68 -4.72
CA ALA A 26 -31.00 -8.51 -5.49
C ALA A 26 -30.61 -7.34 -4.59
N PHE A 27 -31.36 -7.10 -3.51
CA PHE A 27 -31.04 -6.06 -2.52
C PHE A 27 -29.71 -6.33 -1.82
N GLN A 28 -29.42 -7.56 -1.42
CA GLN A 28 -28.14 -7.94 -0.79
C GLN A 28 -26.97 -7.71 -1.74
N VAL A 29 -27.10 -8.11 -3.01
CA VAL A 29 -26.07 -7.89 -4.04
C VAL A 29 -25.85 -6.39 -4.27
N TYR A 30 -26.93 -5.60 -4.33
CA TYR A 30 -26.84 -4.15 -4.48
C TYR A 30 -26.15 -3.48 -3.30
N GLN A 31 -26.50 -3.84 -2.06
CA GLN A 31 -25.85 -3.32 -0.85
C GLN A 31 -24.35 -3.64 -0.83
N LYS A 32 -24.00 -4.88 -1.18
CA LYS A 32 -22.60 -5.31 -1.29
C LYS A 32 -21.85 -4.46 -2.33
N TYR A 33 -22.43 -4.28 -3.53
CA TYR A 33 -21.83 -3.48 -4.59
C TYR A 33 -21.61 -2.01 -4.17
N VAL A 34 -22.60 -1.37 -3.54
CA VAL A 34 -22.49 0.01 -3.03
C VAL A 34 -21.39 0.12 -2.00
N TYR A 35 -21.30 -0.85 -1.09
CA TYR A 35 -20.27 -0.89 -0.07
C TYR A 35 -18.86 -1.05 -0.67
N GLU A 36 -18.65 -2.03 -1.56
CA GLU A 36 -17.38 -2.26 -2.26
C GLU A 36 -16.95 -1.01 -3.05
N LYS A 37 -17.89 -0.35 -3.74
CA LYS A 37 -17.64 0.91 -4.46
C LYS A 37 -17.20 2.05 -3.51
N LYS A 38 -17.78 2.13 -2.31
CA LYS A 38 -17.38 3.12 -1.31
C LYS A 38 -15.95 2.87 -0.81
N ILE A 39 -15.59 1.61 -0.50
CA ILE A 39 -14.24 1.22 -0.09
C ILE A 39 -13.24 1.53 -1.22
N LEU A 40 -13.54 1.13 -2.45
CA LEU A 40 -12.68 1.41 -3.60
C LEU A 40 -12.42 2.91 -3.77
N LYS A 41 -13.45 3.76 -3.67
CA LYS A 41 -13.27 5.22 -3.71
C LYS A 41 -12.36 5.74 -2.60
N GLN A 42 -12.44 5.17 -1.40
CA GLN A 42 -11.56 5.54 -0.28
C GLN A 42 -10.12 5.13 -0.55
N ILE A 43 -9.88 3.91 -1.05
CA ILE A 43 -8.54 3.45 -1.43
C ILE A 43 -7.96 4.38 -2.51
N ILE A 44 -8.73 4.65 -3.58
CA ILE A 44 -8.32 5.53 -4.67
C ILE A 44 -7.96 6.93 -4.17
N SER A 45 -8.75 7.50 -3.25
CA SER A 45 -8.47 8.84 -2.70
C SER A 45 -7.15 8.88 -1.90
N ARG A 46 -6.71 7.75 -1.38
CA ARG A 46 -5.47 7.59 -0.61
C ARG A 46 -4.24 7.28 -1.49
N LEU A 47 -4.46 6.85 -2.75
CA LEU A 47 -3.40 6.59 -3.73
C LEU A 47 -2.83 7.87 -4.33
N LYS A 48 -2.63 8.93 -3.53
CA LYS A 48 -1.95 10.14 -3.98
C LYS A 48 -0.46 10.00 -3.69
N ALA A 49 0.35 9.86 -4.74
CA ALA A 49 1.79 9.75 -4.62
C ALA A 49 2.43 10.97 -3.95
N ASP A 50 1.90 12.15 -4.19
CA ASP A 50 2.49 13.44 -3.78
C ASP A 50 2.54 13.66 -2.26
N SER A 51 1.85 12.85 -1.48
CA SER A 51 1.76 13.02 -0.03
C SER A 51 2.53 11.98 0.77
N ARG A 52 3.07 10.94 0.14
CA ARG A 52 3.77 9.90 0.87
C ARG A 52 5.23 10.22 1.08
N VAL A 53 5.55 10.43 2.34
CA VAL A 53 6.90 10.65 2.82
C VAL A 53 7.20 9.59 3.87
N ALA A 54 8.41 9.09 3.84
CA ALA A 54 8.96 8.34 4.97
C ALA A 54 10.20 9.06 5.46
N GLU A 55 10.47 8.92 6.74
CA GLU A 55 11.67 9.44 7.37
C GLU A 55 12.55 8.31 7.89
N VAL A 56 13.84 8.50 7.78
CA VAL A 56 14.83 7.53 8.25
C VAL A 56 15.86 8.23 9.11
N LEU A 57 16.10 7.65 10.29
CA LEU A 57 17.09 8.13 11.23
C LEU A 57 18.05 6.98 11.58
N VAL A 58 19.35 7.25 11.60
CA VAL A 58 20.34 6.32 12.18
C VAL A 58 20.26 6.46 13.69
N THR A 59 19.85 5.38 14.36
CA THR A 59 19.67 5.37 15.82
C THR A 59 20.86 4.78 16.55
N ASP A 60 21.63 3.90 15.89
CA ASP A 60 22.78 3.25 16.52
C ASP A 60 23.81 2.83 15.47
N VAL A 61 25.10 2.93 15.83
CA VAL A 61 26.21 2.39 15.05
C VAL A 61 27.17 1.70 16.00
N LYS A 62 27.33 0.37 15.86
CA LYS A 62 28.20 -0.45 16.68
C LYS A 62 29.16 -1.23 15.82
N PHE A 63 30.41 -1.32 16.26
CA PHE A 63 31.39 -2.21 15.66
C PHE A 63 31.18 -3.65 16.15
N ASN A 64 31.03 -4.59 15.22
CA ASN A 64 30.96 -6.02 15.54
C ASN A 64 32.34 -6.65 15.36
N PRO A 65 33.03 -7.05 16.47
CA PRO A 65 34.39 -7.58 16.40
C PRO A 65 34.46 -8.97 15.73
N ILE A 66 33.34 -9.71 15.67
CA ILE A 66 33.27 -11.03 15.04
C ILE A 66 33.29 -10.91 13.54
N THR A 67 32.44 -10.02 13.01
CA THR A 67 32.28 -9.81 11.54
C THR A 67 33.22 -8.73 11.00
N GLN A 68 33.94 -8.01 11.87
CA GLN A 68 34.80 -6.86 11.51
C GLN A 68 34.05 -5.77 10.75
N LYS A 69 32.72 -5.64 10.98
CA LYS A 69 31.85 -4.68 10.29
C LYS A 69 31.16 -3.73 11.26
N HIS A 70 30.90 -2.52 10.80
CA HIS A 70 30.04 -1.59 11.51
C HIS A 70 28.56 -1.96 11.26
N MET A 71 27.85 -2.23 12.34
CA MET A 71 26.40 -2.49 12.31
C MET A 71 25.67 -1.17 12.47
N THR A 72 24.85 -0.81 11.48
CA THR A 72 24.05 0.41 11.46
C THR A 72 22.59 0.07 11.68
N THR A 73 21.99 0.62 12.73
CA THR A 73 20.56 0.49 13.00
C THR A 73 19.84 1.76 12.55
N ILE A 74 18.84 1.60 11.71
CA ILE A 74 17.98 2.68 11.25
C ILE A 74 16.57 2.53 11.81
N LYS A 75 15.95 3.66 12.15
CA LYS A 75 14.52 3.80 12.40
C LYS A 75 13.88 4.33 11.14
N PHE A 76 12.93 3.58 10.59
CA PHE A 76 12.12 3.95 9.44
C PHE A 76 10.72 4.31 9.93
N LEU A 77 10.26 5.51 9.58
CA LEU A 77 8.95 6.05 9.93
C LEU A 77 8.20 6.43 8.66
N GLU A 78 7.19 5.69 8.33
CA GLU A 78 6.30 5.97 7.21
C GLU A 78 5.11 6.80 7.69
N PHE A 79 4.57 7.67 6.83
CA PHE A 79 3.38 8.46 7.10
C PHE A 79 2.21 7.96 6.27
N ASP A 80 1.00 8.05 6.82
CA ASP A 80 -0.22 7.78 6.08
C ASP A 80 -0.56 8.94 5.12
N TYR A 81 -1.64 8.78 4.36
CA TYR A 81 -2.11 9.78 3.40
C TYR A 81 -2.56 11.11 4.04
N LYS A 82 -2.72 11.18 5.35
CA LYS A 82 -3.02 12.40 6.13
C LYS A 82 -1.78 13.02 6.75
N GLY A 83 -0.60 12.44 6.53
CA GLY A 83 0.64 12.85 7.18
C GLY A 83 0.76 12.38 8.64
N LYS A 84 -0.08 11.43 9.08
CA LYS A 84 0.03 10.84 10.41
C LYS A 84 1.12 9.76 10.41
N PRO A 85 2.04 9.77 11.39
CA PRO A 85 3.07 8.76 11.48
C PRO A 85 2.47 7.37 11.76
N LEU A 86 2.99 6.36 11.06
CA LEU A 86 2.70 4.95 11.30
C LEU A 86 3.63 4.38 12.39
N THR A 87 3.44 3.11 12.71
CA THR A 87 4.34 2.41 13.64
C THR A 87 5.76 2.36 13.08
N PRO A 88 6.78 2.89 13.80
CA PRO A 88 8.13 2.88 13.32
C PRO A 88 8.69 1.45 13.23
N LYS A 89 9.51 1.20 12.20
CA LYS A 89 10.22 -0.05 12.00
C LYS A 89 11.72 0.16 12.20
N TYR A 90 12.41 -0.84 12.73
CA TYR A 90 13.84 -0.79 12.96
C TYR A 90 14.54 -1.89 12.18
N PHE A 91 15.66 -1.52 11.53
CA PHE A 91 16.44 -2.44 10.71
C PHE A 91 17.90 -2.27 11.01
N THR A 92 18.65 -3.38 11.12
CA THR A 92 20.08 -3.36 11.41
C THR A 92 20.86 -4.03 10.29
N PHE A 93 21.83 -3.33 9.74
CA PHE A 93 22.63 -3.75 8.60
C PHE A 93 24.12 -3.80 8.93
N ALA A 94 24.85 -4.72 8.30
CA ALA A 94 26.31 -4.79 8.37
C ALA A 94 26.97 -3.79 7.40
N GLY A 95 26.62 -2.52 7.52
CA GLY A 95 27.07 -1.43 6.68
C GLY A 95 26.09 -0.25 6.73
N ASN A 96 26.32 0.77 5.94
CA ASN A 96 25.51 1.99 5.95
C ASN A 96 25.09 2.50 4.56
N ILE A 97 25.38 1.75 3.49
CA ILE A 97 24.85 2.05 2.15
C ILE A 97 23.58 1.22 1.97
N ILE A 98 22.46 1.84 2.30
CA ILE A 98 21.15 1.17 2.39
C ILE A 98 20.26 1.67 1.24
N GLN A 99 19.50 0.76 0.67
CA GLN A 99 18.57 1.02 -0.43
C GLN A 99 17.14 0.74 0.01
N PHE A 100 16.22 1.59 -0.44
CA PHE A 100 14.79 1.42 -0.21
C PHE A 100 14.12 1.04 -1.51
N GLN A 101 13.60 -0.18 -1.57
CA GLN A 101 12.87 -0.67 -2.72
C GLN A 101 11.40 -0.32 -2.60
N SER A 102 10.89 0.35 -3.61
CA SER A 102 9.49 0.74 -3.71
C SER A 102 8.88 0.23 -5.00
N LEU A 103 7.61 -0.16 -4.93
CA LEU A 103 6.79 -0.45 -6.07
C LEU A 103 6.02 0.80 -6.47
N VAL A 104 6.21 1.25 -7.70
CA VAL A 104 5.48 2.37 -8.29
C VAL A 104 4.52 1.83 -9.33
N VAL A 105 3.24 2.07 -9.16
CA VAL A 105 2.20 1.69 -10.12
C VAL A 105 1.60 2.96 -10.71
N ARG A 106 1.72 3.13 -12.01
CA ARG A 106 1.12 4.23 -12.77
C ARG A 106 -0.07 3.72 -13.55
N PHE A 107 -1.18 4.40 -13.44
CA PHE A 107 -2.40 4.07 -14.18
C PHE A 107 -2.39 4.70 -15.55
N ASP A 108 -3.02 4.03 -16.53
CA ASP A 108 -3.03 4.47 -17.93
C ASP A 108 -3.91 5.71 -18.12
N ASP A 109 -3.46 6.59 -19.03
CA ASP A 109 -4.16 7.82 -19.38
C ASP A 109 -5.50 7.54 -20.11
N ASP A 110 -5.66 6.42 -20.79
CA ASP A 110 -6.91 6.02 -21.47
C ASP A 110 -8.07 5.71 -20.51
N TYR A 111 -7.78 5.35 -19.28
CA TYR A 111 -8.76 5.30 -18.18
C TYR A 111 -9.25 6.69 -17.77
N ILE A 112 -8.58 7.70 -18.21
CA ILE A 112 -8.70 9.12 -17.91
C ILE A 112 -9.85 9.78 -18.65
N GLU A 113 -10.10 9.43 -19.91
CA GLU A 113 -11.14 10.05 -20.74
C GLU A 113 -12.55 9.76 -20.19
N LYS A 114 -12.70 8.74 -19.40
CA LYS A 114 -13.98 8.31 -18.81
C LYS A 114 -14.30 8.93 -17.45
N GLY A 115 -13.56 9.94 -17.01
CA GLY A 115 -13.79 10.61 -15.72
C GLY A 115 -13.37 9.80 -14.49
N ASP A 116 -12.43 8.88 -14.64
CA ASP A 116 -11.96 8.05 -13.55
C ASP A 116 -11.15 8.84 -12.51
N ALA A 117 -11.37 8.51 -11.24
CA ALA A 117 -10.72 9.16 -10.10
C ALA A 117 -9.21 8.84 -9.99
N LEU A 118 -8.68 7.92 -10.80
CA LEU A 118 -7.27 7.51 -10.83
C LEU A 118 -6.39 8.35 -11.77
N ARG A 119 -6.97 9.33 -12.44
CA ARG A 119 -6.28 10.18 -13.40
C ARG A 119 -4.97 10.77 -12.87
N GLY A 120 -3.86 10.46 -13.55
CA GLY A 120 -2.54 10.99 -13.21
C GLY A 120 -2.05 10.62 -11.81
N LYS A 121 -2.61 9.58 -11.19
CA LYS A 121 -2.22 9.11 -9.87
C LYS A 121 -1.31 7.91 -9.99
N SER A 122 -0.29 7.90 -9.13
CA SER A 122 0.58 6.75 -8.94
C SER A 122 0.33 6.17 -7.55
N ALA A 123 0.30 4.85 -7.45
CA ALA A 123 0.35 4.16 -6.17
C ALA A 123 1.80 3.89 -5.80
N TYR A 124 2.13 4.16 -4.57
CA TYR A 124 3.48 3.99 -4.06
C TYR A 124 3.47 3.07 -2.84
N LEU A 125 4.30 2.03 -2.87
CA LEU A 125 4.44 1.09 -1.76
C LEU A 125 5.90 0.90 -1.43
N PHE A 126 6.32 1.22 -0.20
CA PHE A 126 7.61 0.77 0.30
C PHE A 126 7.56 -0.74 0.51
N TRP A 127 8.35 -1.46 -0.26
CA TRP A 127 8.34 -2.92 -0.25
C TRP A 127 9.41 -3.50 0.65
N LYS A 128 10.68 -3.19 0.35
CA LYS A 128 11.84 -3.73 1.07
C LYS A 128 12.86 -2.65 1.37
N VAL A 129 13.67 -2.91 2.36
CA VAL A 129 14.92 -2.18 2.62
C VAL A 129 16.06 -3.19 2.63
N PHE A 130 17.17 -2.86 1.98
CA PHE A 130 18.28 -3.81 1.86
C PHE A 130 19.63 -3.14 1.73
N LEU A 131 20.67 -3.92 2.03
CA LEU A 131 22.08 -3.55 1.87
C LEU A 131 22.73 -4.54 0.89
N LEU A 132 23.36 -4.02 -0.15
CA LEU A 132 24.17 -4.80 -1.07
C LEU A 132 25.61 -4.85 -0.54
N ASP A 133 26.06 -6.02 -0.15
CA ASP A 133 27.40 -6.28 0.40
C ASP A 133 28.32 -7.04 -0.61
N GLY A 134 27.96 -7.02 -1.87
CA GLY A 134 28.71 -7.69 -2.93
C GLY A 134 28.54 -9.22 -3.00
N GLN A 135 28.49 -9.90 -1.86
CA GLN A 135 28.32 -11.36 -1.80
C GLN A 135 26.99 -11.79 -1.16
N ASN A 136 26.50 -11.02 -0.20
CA ASN A 136 25.28 -11.33 0.53
C ASN A 136 24.38 -10.09 0.60
N THR A 137 23.12 -10.24 0.23
CA THR A 137 22.10 -9.19 0.39
C THR A 137 21.44 -9.37 1.75
N GLN A 138 21.55 -8.36 2.63
CA GLN A 138 20.74 -8.28 3.83
C GLN A 138 19.47 -7.52 3.47
N GLU A 139 18.31 -8.16 3.57
CA GLU A 139 17.01 -7.53 3.24
C GLU A 139 15.98 -7.72 4.35
N TYR A 140 15.08 -6.72 4.46
CA TYR A 140 13.93 -6.76 5.34
C TYR A 140 12.69 -6.28 4.58
N GLU A 141 11.56 -6.93 4.81
CA GLU A 141 10.28 -6.48 4.26
C GLU A 141 9.74 -5.30 5.05
N ILE A 142 9.40 -4.21 4.35
CA ILE A 142 8.64 -3.08 4.91
C ILE A 142 7.15 -3.39 4.81
N THR A 143 6.70 -3.79 3.60
CA THR A 143 5.33 -4.24 3.36
C THR A 143 5.37 -5.63 2.77
N LYS A 144 4.67 -6.56 3.41
CA LYS A 144 4.58 -7.94 2.94
C LYS A 144 3.77 -8.01 1.65
N VAL A 145 4.27 -8.77 0.67
CA VAL A 145 3.55 -9.03 -0.58
C VAL A 145 2.19 -9.65 -0.30
N GLN A 146 1.17 -9.26 -1.07
CA GLN A 146 -0.24 -9.66 -0.92
C GLN A 146 -0.93 -9.20 0.38
N SER A 147 -0.26 -8.38 1.20
CA SER A 147 -0.90 -7.77 2.36
C SER A 147 -1.49 -6.39 2.05
N VAL A 148 -2.40 -5.95 2.91
CA VAL A 148 -2.90 -4.56 2.91
C VAL A 148 -1.80 -3.65 3.43
N PRO A 149 -1.29 -2.68 2.65
CA PRO A 149 -0.28 -1.75 3.14
C PRO A 149 -0.84 -0.87 4.24
N GLU A 150 -0.11 -0.74 5.34
CA GLU A 150 -0.58 -0.09 6.56
C GLU A 150 -1.07 1.36 6.33
N GLY A 151 -0.34 2.12 5.54
CA GLY A 151 -0.70 3.51 5.21
C GLY A 151 -1.90 3.67 4.27
N TYR A 152 -2.43 2.57 3.70
CA TYR A 152 -3.64 2.57 2.86
C TYR A 152 -4.83 1.91 3.51
N LYS A 153 -4.65 1.27 4.65
CA LYS A 153 -5.69 0.54 5.37
C LYS A 153 -6.89 1.43 5.68
N VAL A 154 -8.08 0.96 5.35
CA VAL A 154 -9.33 1.68 5.64
C VAL A 154 -9.73 1.41 7.10
N GLU A 155 -9.74 2.44 7.94
CA GLU A 155 -10.13 2.30 9.34
C GLU A 155 -11.55 1.72 9.46
N GLY A 156 -11.73 0.75 10.33
CA GLY A 156 -13.02 0.11 10.59
C GLY A 156 -13.43 -0.98 9.59
N SER A 157 -12.63 -1.26 8.58
CA SER A 157 -12.88 -2.36 7.66
C SER A 157 -11.86 -3.48 7.84
N GLN A 158 -12.18 -4.47 8.67
CA GLN A 158 -11.64 -5.81 8.44
C GLN A 158 -12.48 -6.42 7.31
N ASN A 159 -12.08 -6.19 6.06
CA ASN A 159 -12.95 -6.48 4.95
C ASN A 159 -12.29 -7.43 3.97
N ALA A 160 -12.90 -8.58 3.76
CA ALA A 160 -12.50 -9.54 2.72
C ALA A 160 -12.37 -8.90 1.32
N PHE A 161 -13.11 -7.80 1.06
CA PHE A 161 -12.97 -7.04 -0.18
C PHE A 161 -11.63 -6.29 -0.24
N GLU A 162 -11.23 -5.57 0.82
CA GLU A 162 -9.98 -4.82 0.86
C GLU A 162 -8.77 -5.77 0.75
N GLU A 163 -8.80 -6.88 1.47
CA GLU A 163 -7.75 -7.91 1.38
C GLU A 163 -7.66 -8.52 -0.02
N ARG A 164 -8.80 -8.84 -0.64
CA ARG A 164 -8.84 -9.34 -2.01
C ARG A 164 -8.32 -8.30 -3.00
N PHE A 165 -8.76 -7.04 -2.87
CA PHE A 165 -8.32 -5.94 -3.71
C PHE A 165 -6.79 -5.78 -3.67
N TRP A 166 -6.17 -5.74 -2.47
CA TRP A 166 -4.73 -5.58 -2.35
C TRP A 166 -3.96 -6.82 -2.82
N ARG A 167 -4.49 -8.01 -2.61
CA ARG A 167 -3.90 -9.24 -3.16
C ARG A 167 -3.86 -9.19 -4.69
N GLU A 168 -4.99 -8.86 -5.31
CA GLU A 168 -5.08 -8.72 -6.76
C GLU A 168 -4.18 -7.57 -7.26
N PHE A 169 -4.11 -6.45 -6.53
CA PHE A 169 -3.22 -5.33 -6.84
C PHE A 169 -1.75 -5.76 -6.90
N TRP A 170 -1.27 -6.53 -5.92
CA TRP A 170 0.09 -7.06 -5.93
C TRP A 170 0.34 -8.00 -7.11
N ASP A 171 -0.61 -8.88 -7.41
CA ASP A 171 -0.51 -9.82 -8.53
C ASP A 171 -0.42 -9.07 -9.86
N TYR A 172 -1.20 -8.00 -10.03
CA TYR A 172 -1.19 -7.19 -11.24
C TYR A 172 0.06 -6.28 -11.32
N ALA A 173 0.49 -5.74 -10.22
CA ALA A 173 1.65 -4.86 -10.17
C ALA A 173 2.96 -5.60 -10.46
N LEU A 174 3.02 -6.90 -10.17
CA LEU A 174 4.20 -7.74 -10.39
C LEU A 174 4.14 -8.58 -11.69
N ASP A 175 3.01 -8.56 -12.42
CA ASP A 175 2.81 -9.29 -13.69
C ASP A 175 2.42 -8.32 -14.82
N ASP A 176 3.38 -7.96 -15.67
CA ASP A 176 3.19 -7.02 -16.78
C ASP A 176 2.05 -7.40 -17.74
N LYS A 177 1.80 -8.70 -17.94
CA LYS A 177 0.74 -9.16 -18.84
C LYS A 177 -0.65 -8.95 -18.23
N LYS A 178 -0.76 -9.11 -16.94
CA LYS A 178 -2.01 -8.85 -16.21
C LYS A 178 -2.21 -7.34 -16.02
N ALA A 179 -1.15 -6.60 -15.73
CA ALA A 179 -1.18 -5.15 -15.53
C ALA A 179 -1.83 -4.42 -16.72
N LYS A 180 -1.40 -4.71 -17.94
CA LYS A 180 -1.92 -4.10 -19.17
C LYS A 180 -3.42 -4.32 -19.38
N LYS A 181 -3.99 -5.44 -18.94
CA LYS A 181 -5.43 -5.72 -19.06
C LYS A 181 -6.31 -4.85 -18.17
N LEU A 182 -5.73 -4.26 -17.14
CA LEU A 182 -6.43 -3.45 -16.14
C LEU A 182 -6.13 -1.95 -16.22
N GLY A 183 -5.50 -1.49 -17.32
CA GLY A 183 -5.15 -0.10 -17.50
C GLY A 183 -4.02 0.38 -16.57
N ILE A 184 -3.16 -0.53 -16.14
CA ILE A 184 -1.91 -0.18 -15.47
C ILE A 184 -0.89 0.07 -16.59
N LYS A 185 -0.49 1.34 -16.74
CA LYS A 185 0.47 1.77 -17.76
C LYS A 185 1.86 1.22 -17.53
N ASN A 186 2.29 1.29 -16.27
CA ASN A 186 3.60 0.84 -15.86
C ASN A 186 3.59 0.49 -14.37
N ALA A 187 4.21 -0.62 -14.03
CA ALA A 187 4.61 -0.96 -12.69
C ALA A 187 6.12 -1.11 -12.69
N GLN A 188 6.83 -0.29 -11.94
CA GLN A 188 8.28 -0.34 -11.87
C GLN A 188 8.76 -0.46 -10.44
N ILE A 189 9.90 -1.12 -10.28
CA ILE A 189 10.59 -1.22 -9.00
C ILE A 189 11.69 -0.16 -9.00
N GLU A 190 11.66 0.72 -8.01
CA GLU A 190 12.70 1.70 -7.76
C GLU A 190 13.42 1.37 -6.46
N ALA A 191 14.74 1.52 -6.46
CA ALA A 191 15.55 1.18 -5.32
C ALA A 191 16.69 2.21 -5.12
N PRO A 192 16.37 3.50 -4.87
CA PRO A 192 17.41 4.47 -4.56
C PRO A 192 18.11 4.11 -3.26
N GLY A 193 19.40 4.39 -3.21
CA GLY A 193 20.23 4.15 -2.06
C GLY A 193 21.14 5.34 -1.76
N THR A 194 21.53 5.44 -0.49
CA THR A 194 22.50 6.43 -0.04
C THR A 194 23.30 5.91 1.14
N LYS A 195 24.33 6.66 1.52
CA LYS A 195 25.08 6.40 2.74
C LYS A 195 24.38 7.05 3.93
N PHE A 196 23.84 6.22 4.83
CA PHE A 196 23.18 6.67 6.06
C PHE A 196 24.22 6.94 7.16
N MET A 197 24.15 8.14 7.74
CA MET A 197 25.10 8.61 8.77
C MET A 197 24.34 9.12 10.00
N PRO A 198 24.89 8.92 11.21
CA PRO A 198 24.34 9.54 12.42
C PRO A 198 24.28 11.08 12.32
N GLY A 199 23.31 11.68 12.98
CA GLY A 199 23.13 13.14 13.00
C GLY A 199 22.46 13.75 11.78
N LEU A 200 21.98 12.90 10.86
CA LEU A 200 21.18 13.29 9.69
C LEU A 200 19.80 12.64 9.76
N LEU A 201 18.80 13.43 9.42
CA LEU A 201 17.45 12.95 9.13
C LEU A 201 17.31 12.82 7.61
N TYR A 202 16.94 11.64 7.15
CA TYR A 202 16.71 11.36 5.74
C TYR A 202 15.22 11.35 5.47
N SER A 203 14.77 12.08 4.43
CA SER A 203 13.38 12.08 3.96
C SER A 203 13.29 11.38 2.62
N LEU A 204 12.45 10.36 2.54
CA LEU A 204 12.12 9.67 1.29
C LEU A 204 10.87 10.33 0.71
N LYS A 205 11.03 10.93 -0.46
CA LYS A 205 9.98 11.68 -1.16
C LYS A 205 9.74 11.10 -2.53
N ILE A 206 8.51 11.24 -2.99
CA ILE A 206 8.10 10.87 -4.33
C ILE A 206 8.14 12.11 -5.18
N GLU A 207 8.80 12.04 -6.33
CA GLU A 207 8.83 13.12 -7.31
C GLU A 207 7.61 13.08 -8.24
N HIS A 208 7.32 14.19 -8.92
CA HIS A 208 6.15 14.31 -9.80
C HIS A 208 6.14 13.31 -10.96
N ASP A 209 7.31 12.90 -11.42
CA ASP A 209 7.48 11.89 -12.44
C ASP A 209 7.36 10.45 -11.92
N GLY A 210 7.20 10.31 -10.59
CA GLY A 210 7.09 9.05 -9.89
C GLY A 210 8.42 8.45 -9.43
N GLY A 211 9.54 9.20 -9.53
CA GLY A 211 10.83 8.79 -8.96
C GLY A 211 10.86 8.86 -7.44
N LEU A 212 11.67 8.02 -6.80
CA LEU A 212 11.92 8.09 -5.37
C LEU A 212 13.24 8.81 -5.10
N ARG A 213 13.20 9.88 -4.28
CA ARG A 213 14.35 10.68 -3.88
C ARG A 213 14.59 10.57 -2.38
N ILE A 214 15.87 10.56 -2.01
CA ILE A 214 16.33 10.60 -0.62
C ILE A 214 17.02 11.93 -0.37
N ASP A 215 16.42 12.78 0.45
CA ASP A 215 17.00 14.05 0.91
C ASP A 215 17.61 13.88 2.29
N ALA A 216 18.79 14.44 2.54
CA ALA A 216 19.45 14.40 3.85
C ALA A 216 19.48 15.82 4.46
N LEU A 217 18.97 15.96 5.68
CA LEU A 217 18.95 17.19 6.45
C LEU A 217 19.70 17.00 7.77
N ARG A 218 20.42 18.01 8.22
CA ARG A 218 21.04 17.97 9.55
C ARG A 218 19.96 18.05 10.62
N ILE A 219 20.06 17.18 11.62
CA ILE A 219 19.18 17.27 12.79
C ILE A 219 19.45 18.61 13.49
N PRO A 220 18.39 19.38 13.84
CA PRO A 220 18.54 20.63 14.58
C PRO A 220 19.38 20.45 15.83
N ALA A 221 20.23 21.44 16.15
CA ALA A 221 21.17 21.35 17.26
C ALA A 221 20.47 21.10 18.61
N VAL A 222 19.24 21.60 18.79
CA VAL A 222 18.41 21.41 19.98
C VAL A 222 18.03 19.95 20.24
N LEU A 223 18.02 19.11 19.20
CA LEU A 223 17.71 17.67 19.30
C LEU A 223 18.96 16.78 19.38
N LYS A 224 20.15 17.38 19.33
CA LYS A 224 21.41 16.65 19.46
C LYS A 224 21.60 16.20 20.91
N GLY A 225 21.71 14.90 21.12
CA GLY A 225 21.91 14.30 22.43
C GLY A 225 20.64 13.78 23.09
N GLU A 226 19.48 14.03 22.53
CA GLU A 226 18.27 13.32 22.95
C GLU A 226 18.26 11.90 22.36
N LYS A 227 17.83 10.94 23.17
CA LYS A 227 17.56 9.58 22.69
C LYS A 227 16.29 9.65 21.83
N LEU A 228 16.46 9.81 20.54
CA LEU A 228 15.40 9.81 19.54
C LEU A 228 14.92 8.39 19.22
#